data_67e10a8886475034315acfd9fffb6db9
#
_entry.id   67e10a8886475034315acfd9fffb6db9
#
_cell.length_a   1.000
_cell.length_b   1.000
_cell.length_c   1.000
_cell.angle_alpha   90.00
_cell.angle_beta   90.00
_cell.angle_gamma   90.00
#
_symmetry.space_group_name_H-M   'P 1'
#
loop_
_entity.id
_entity.type
_entity.pdbx_description
1 polymer ?
#
loop_
_entity_poly.entity_id
_entity_poly.type
_entity_poly.pdbx_seq_one_letter_code
_entity_poly.pdbx_strand_id
1 'polypeptide(L)'
;MPREQGERVVATNRKARHDYSIEDTYEAGLVLSGTEVKSLREGKASLVDGYAYIDREEAWLDNVHIPEWGSGSWTNHATRRKRKLLLHKAQILKISHRIQDGGYTLVPLKIYFSDGKAKVEIAIAKGKREYDKRQALREQQDNREAQRAMRYRNLGE
;
A
#
# COMPACT_ATOMS: atom_id res chain seq x y z
N MET A 1 9.69 -24.99 -16.30
CA MET A 1 8.99 -23.73 -16.58
C MET A 1 9.90 -22.57 -16.31
N PRO A 2 10.01 -21.65 -17.26
CA PRO A 2 10.79 -20.45 -16.97
C PRO A 2 10.10 -19.67 -15.85
N ARG A 3 10.87 -19.32 -14.83
CA ARG A 3 10.38 -18.43 -13.80
C ARG A 3 10.11 -17.06 -14.43
N GLU A 4 8.99 -16.46 -14.11
CA GLU A 4 8.76 -15.09 -14.48
C GLU A 4 9.89 -14.25 -13.88
N GLN A 5 10.68 -13.65 -14.76
CA GLN A 5 11.73 -12.72 -14.31
C GLN A 5 11.12 -11.33 -14.25
N GLY A 6 11.43 -10.62 -13.16
CA GLY A 6 11.00 -9.25 -12.97
C GLY A 6 9.81 -9.12 -12.04
N GLU A 7 9.28 -7.94 -11.98
CA GLU A 7 8.24 -7.51 -11.06
C GLU A 7 6.91 -7.38 -11.79
N ARG A 8 5.88 -8.00 -11.26
CA ARG A 8 4.51 -7.88 -11.78
C ARG A 8 3.59 -7.37 -10.66
N VAL A 9 3.08 -6.16 -10.80
CA VAL A 9 2.18 -5.56 -9.82
C VAL A 9 0.78 -6.17 -9.94
N VAL A 10 0.24 -6.62 -8.82
CA VAL A 10 -1.10 -7.21 -8.72
C VAL A 10 -2.12 -6.17 -8.25
N ALA A 11 -1.78 -5.41 -7.22
CA ALA A 11 -2.67 -4.41 -6.63
C ALA A 11 -1.87 -3.24 -6.10
N THR A 12 -2.46 -2.05 -6.17
CA THR A 12 -1.85 -0.80 -5.71
C THR A 12 -2.81 -0.07 -4.78
N ASN A 13 -2.27 0.57 -3.75
CA ASN A 13 -3.05 1.34 -2.78
C ASN A 13 -2.89 2.84 -3.03
N ARG A 14 -3.69 3.37 -3.93
CA ARG A 14 -3.66 4.81 -4.28
C ARG A 14 -4.14 5.69 -3.13
N LYS A 15 -5.11 5.21 -2.37
CA LYS A 15 -5.66 5.93 -1.22
C LYS A 15 -4.60 6.19 -0.15
N ALA A 16 -3.71 5.23 0.10
CA ALA A 16 -2.62 5.40 1.05
C ALA A 16 -1.71 6.56 0.67
N ARG A 17 -1.38 6.71 -0.60
CA ARG A 17 -0.54 7.81 -1.07
C ARG A 17 -1.22 9.16 -0.96
N HIS A 18 -2.54 9.19 -1.02
CA HIS A 18 -3.32 10.42 -0.82
C HIS A 18 -3.43 10.77 0.66
N ASP A 19 -3.69 9.77 1.52
CA ASP A 19 -4.00 9.98 2.93
C ASP A 19 -2.77 10.07 3.84
N TYR A 20 -1.63 9.53 3.39
CA TYR A 20 -0.41 9.44 4.18
C TYR A 20 0.78 10.07 3.49
N SER A 21 1.63 10.68 4.30
CA SER A 21 2.97 11.08 3.87
C SER A 21 3.89 9.87 3.99
N ILE A 22 4.36 9.36 2.86
CA ILE A 22 5.19 8.16 2.78
C ILE A 22 6.64 8.55 3.04
N GLU A 23 7.30 7.89 3.99
CA GLU A 23 8.71 8.16 4.30
C GLU A 23 9.63 7.03 3.82
N ASP A 24 9.64 5.91 4.53
CA ASP A 24 10.50 4.78 4.17
C ASP A 24 9.67 3.61 3.68
N THR A 25 10.15 2.90 2.67
CA THR A 25 9.49 1.71 2.12
C THR A 25 10.34 0.48 2.33
N TYR A 26 9.66 -0.66 2.52
CA TYR A 26 10.30 -1.96 2.72
C TYR A 26 9.59 -3.00 1.87
N GLU A 27 10.37 -3.90 1.29
CA GLU A 27 9.82 -5.08 0.62
C GLU A 27 9.72 -6.22 1.62
N ALA A 28 8.53 -6.79 1.77
CA ALA A 28 8.28 -7.93 2.64
C ALA A 28 7.79 -9.12 1.82
N GLY A 29 8.20 -10.31 2.20
CA GLY A 29 7.60 -11.53 1.70
C GLY A 29 6.20 -11.70 2.29
N LEU A 30 5.29 -12.25 1.51
CA LEU A 30 3.90 -12.45 1.92
C LEU A 30 3.60 -13.95 2.01
N VAL A 31 3.26 -14.42 3.20
CA VAL A 31 2.91 -15.83 3.43
C VAL A 31 1.45 -16.05 3.07
N LEU A 32 1.21 -16.88 2.04
CA LEU A 32 -0.10 -17.12 1.48
C LEU A 32 -0.41 -18.61 1.37
N SER A 33 -1.70 -18.94 1.36
CA SER A 33 -2.16 -20.28 0.96
C SER A 33 -2.10 -20.41 -0.57
N GLY A 34 -2.19 -21.66 -1.06
CA GLY A 34 -2.19 -21.92 -2.50
C GLY A 34 -3.34 -21.25 -3.25
N THR A 35 -4.52 -21.21 -2.64
CA THR A 35 -5.70 -20.54 -3.23
C THR A 35 -5.53 -19.04 -3.30
N GLU A 36 -4.90 -18.44 -2.30
CA GLU A 36 -4.58 -17.01 -2.29
C GLU A 36 -3.56 -16.64 -3.37
N VAL A 37 -2.54 -17.47 -3.57
CA VAL A 37 -1.55 -17.27 -4.65
C VAL A 37 -2.23 -17.30 -6.01
N LYS A 38 -3.13 -18.24 -6.23
CA LYS A 38 -3.90 -18.34 -7.49
C LYS A 38 -4.75 -17.08 -7.72
N SER A 39 -5.42 -16.59 -6.70
CA SER A 39 -6.20 -15.35 -6.78
C SER A 39 -5.33 -14.15 -7.13
N LEU A 40 -4.15 -14.04 -6.52
CA LEU A 40 -3.20 -12.96 -6.84
C LEU A 40 -2.70 -13.06 -8.29
N ARG A 41 -2.46 -14.26 -8.80
CA ARG A 41 -2.04 -14.46 -10.19
C ARG A 41 -3.11 -13.96 -11.18
N GLU A 42 -4.37 -14.01 -10.79
CA GLU A 42 -5.48 -13.46 -11.56
C GLU A 42 -5.70 -11.95 -11.34
N GLY A 43 -4.87 -11.33 -10.52
CA GLY A 43 -4.97 -9.91 -10.23
C GLY A 43 -6.06 -9.52 -9.23
N LYS A 44 -6.53 -10.47 -8.44
CA LYS A 44 -7.63 -10.26 -7.49
C LYS A 44 -7.10 -9.97 -6.09
N ALA A 45 -7.01 -8.71 -5.73
CA ALA A 45 -6.70 -8.27 -4.38
C ALA A 45 -7.10 -6.81 -4.20
N SER A 46 -7.42 -6.42 -2.95
CA SER A 46 -7.69 -5.03 -2.60
C SER A 46 -6.95 -4.66 -1.33
N LEU A 47 -6.18 -3.58 -1.39
CA LEU A 47 -5.40 -3.05 -0.28
C LEU A 47 -6.10 -1.89 0.44
N VAL A 48 -7.29 -1.49 0.01
CA VAL A 48 -7.93 -0.23 0.42
C VAL A 48 -8.02 -0.07 1.94
N ASP A 49 -8.40 -1.11 2.65
CA ASP A 49 -8.55 -1.09 4.10
C ASP A 49 -7.44 -1.84 4.83
N GLY A 50 -6.39 -2.20 4.11
CA GLY A 50 -5.27 -2.95 4.66
C GLY A 50 -4.35 -2.09 5.51
N TYR A 51 -3.78 -2.71 6.52
CA TYR A 51 -2.75 -2.09 7.36
C TYR A 51 -1.75 -3.14 7.81
N ALA A 52 -0.58 -2.70 8.21
CA ALA A 52 0.48 -3.56 8.71
C ALA A 52 0.88 -3.14 10.12
N TYR A 53 1.41 -4.08 10.89
CA TYR A 53 1.86 -3.81 12.25
C TYR A 53 2.92 -4.82 12.67
N ILE A 54 3.65 -4.48 13.72
CA ILE A 54 4.61 -5.36 14.37
C ILE A 54 3.99 -5.82 15.69
N ASP A 55 3.96 -7.13 15.88
CA ASP A 55 3.50 -7.75 17.12
C ASP A 55 4.48 -8.85 17.52
N ARG A 56 5.01 -8.78 18.73
CA ARG A 56 5.97 -9.77 19.26
C ARG A 56 7.15 -10.03 18.31
N GLU A 57 7.72 -8.96 17.79
CA GLU A 57 8.87 -8.99 16.86
C GLU A 57 8.56 -9.67 15.51
N GLU A 58 7.28 -9.80 15.17
CA GLU A 58 6.84 -10.30 13.89
C GLU A 58 6.01 -9.25 13.14
N ALA A 59 6.15 -9.22 11.83
CA ALA A 59 5.40 -8.29 10.98
C ALA A 59 4.14 -8.98 10.44
N TRP A 60 3.03 -8.26 10.45
CA TRP A 60 1.73 -8.76 10.03
C TRP A 60 1.04 -7.78 9.08
N LEU A 61 0.33 -8.35 8.12
CA LEU A 61 -0.56 -7.62 7.23
C LEU A 61 -2.00 -8.04 7.53
N ASP A 62 -2.86 -7.08 7.79
CA ASP A 62 -4.24 -7.34 8.19
C ASP A 62 -5.23 -6.60 7.29
N ASN A 63 -6.42 -7.13 7.21
CA ASN A 63 -7.56 -6.55 6.49
C ASN A 63 -7.33 -6.27 5.00
N VAL A 64 -6.41 -6.97 4.38
CA VAL A 64 -6.24 -6.97 2.92
C VAL A 64 -7.13 -8.05 2.34
N HIS A 65 -7.97 -7.67 1.38
CA HIS A 65 -8.89 -8.60 0.73
C HIS A 65 -8.17 -9.39 -0.36
N ILE A 66 -8.07 -10.70 -0.19
CA ILE A 66 -7.63 -11.64 -1.22
C ILE A 66 -8.70 -12.74 -1.28
N PRO A 67 -9.52 -12.77 -2.34
CA PRO A 67 -10.56 -13.78 -2.45
C PRO A 67 -9.96 -15.16 -2.62
N GLU A 68 -10.64 -16.18 -2.13
CA GLU A 68 -10.25 -17.55 -2.40
C GLU A 68 -10.51 -17.88 -3.87
N TRP A 69 -9.56 -18.58 -4.48
CA TRP A 69 -9.71 -19.03 -5.87
C TRP A 69 -10.73 -20.15 -5.94
N GLY A 70 -11.66 -20.06 -6.89
CA GLY A 70 -12.70 -21.04 -7.08
C GLY A 70 -14.04 -20.64 -6.47
N SER A 71 -14.98 -21.56 -6.48
CA SER A 71 -16.37 -21.28 -6.12
C SER A 71 -16.55 -20.88 -4.67
N GLY A 72 -17.07 -19.66 -4.50
CA GLY A 72 -17.90 -19.31 -3.37
C GLY A 72 -17.36 -19.58 -1.98
N SER A 73 -16.35 -18.88 -1.58
CA SER A 73 -16.07 -18.86 -0.16
C SER A 73 -17.21 -18.13 0.55
N TRP A 74 -17.91 -18.85 1.36
CA TRP A 74 -18.99 -18.36 2.21
C TRP A 74 -18.49 -17.54 3.37
N THR A 75 -17.18 -17.53 3.63
CA THR A 75 -16.58 -16.90 4.78
C THR A 75 -15.78 -15.66 4.35
N ASN A 76 -16.42 -14.51 4.44
CA ASN A 76 -15.77 -13.21 4.21
C ASN A 76 -14.56 -12.98 5.13
N HIS A 77 -14.51 -13.64 6.29
CA HIS A 77 -13.42 -13.51 7.25
C HIS A 77 -12.09 -14.08 6.74
N ALA A 78 -12.13 -15.21 6.01
CA ALA A 78 -10.93 -15.84 5.47
C ALA A 78 -10.26 -14.97 4.40
N THR A 79 -11.04 -14.19 3.65
CA THR A 79 -10.51 -13.31 2.60
C THR A 79 -9.74 -12.11 3.14
N ARG A 80 -10.03 -11.70 4.37
CA ARG A 80 -9.39 -10.55 5.03
C ARG A 80 -8.56 -10.96 6.25
N ARG A 81 -8.15 -12.22 6.31
CA ARG A 81 -7.41 -12.75 7.44
C ARG A 81 -6.06 -12.05 7.62
N LYS A 82 -5.55 -12.10 8.82
CA LYS A 82 -4.20 -11.69 9.17
C LYS A 82 -3.19 -12.58 8.44
N ARG A 83 -2.20 -11.97 7.77
CA ARG A 83 -1.17 -12.66 7.02
C ARG A 83 0.21 -12.25 7.50
N LYS A 84 1.10 -13.23 7.61
CA LYS A 84 2.46 -12.97 8.07
C LYS A 84 3.29 -12.35 6.97
N LEU A 85 4.08 -11.34 7.36
CA LEU A 85 5.07 -10.70 6.50
C LEU A 85 6.47 -11.19 6.88
N LEU A 86 7.28 -11.45 5.88
CA LEU A 86 8.66 -11.88 6.06
C LEU A 86 9.60 -10.70 5.83
N LEU A 87 10.20 -10.25 6.91
CA LEU A 87 11.18 -9.17 6.93
C LEU A 87 12.41 -9.64 7.70
N HIS A 88 13.56 -9.06 7.38
CA HIS A 88 14.75 -9.27 8.18
C HIS A 88 14.58 -8.66 9.57
N LYS A 89 15.14 -9.30 10.57
CA LYS A 89 15.03 -8.84 11.97
C LYS A 89 15.52 -7.40 12.16
N ALA A 90 16.58 -7.02 11.46
CA ALA A 90 17.08 -5.65 11.49
C ALA A 90 16.07 -4.64 10.97
N GLN A 91 15.31 -5.00 9.93
CA GLN A 91 14.24 -4.15 9.39
C GLN A 91 13.07 -4.02 10.36
N ILE A 92 12.68 -5.13 11.00
CA ILE A 92 11.61 -5.13 12.02
C ILE A 92 11.98 -4.20 13.18
N LEU A 93 13.22 -4.23 13.64
CA LEU A 93 13.69 -3.37 14.72
C LEU A 93 13.66 -1.89 14.32
N LYS A 94 14.12 -1.55 13.13
CA LYS A 94 14.05 -0.18 12.61
C LYS A 94 12.63 0.33 12.53
N ILE A 95 11.72 -0.48 11.99
CA ILE A 95 10.30 -0.15 11.88
C ILE A 95 9.70 0.07 13.27
N SER A 96 9.97 -0.83 14.21
CA SER A 96 9.46 -0.73 15.58
C SER A 96 9.90 0.56 16.26
N HIS A 97 11.18 0.94 16.10
CA HIS A 97 11.69 2.19 16.66
C HIS A 97 10.98 3.42 16.08
N ARG A 98 10.77 3.45 14.77
CA ARG A 98 10.10 4.57 14.12
C ARG A 98 8.64 4.69 14.56
N ILE A 99 7.94 3.58 14.71
CA ILE A 99 6.53 3.58 15.15
C ILE A 99 6.42 4.01 16.62
N GLN A 100 7.35 3.60 17.47
CA GLN A 100 7.38 3.98 18.89
C GLN A 100 7.56 5.49 19.09
N ASP A 101 8.25 6.16 18.20
CA ASP A 101 8.42 7.62 18.28
C ASP A 101 7.11 8.39 18.06
N GLY A 102 6.03 7.69 17.71
CA GLY A 102 4.69 8.25 17.63
C GLY A 102 4.36 8.91 16.31
N GLY A 103 3.10 8.89 15.94
CA GLY A 103 2.60 9.52 14.73
C GLY A 103 2.83 8.75 13.43
N TYR A 104 3.55 7.64 13.48
CA TYR A 104 3.81 6.80 12.31
C TYR A 104 3.02 5.51 12.35
N THR A 105 2.65 5.02 11.18
CA THR A 105 1.99 3.73 10.99
C THR A 105 2.60 3.01 9.80
N LEU A 106 2.30 1.73 9.66
CA LEU A 106 2.69 0.95 8.49
C LEU A 106 1.49 0.78 7.57
N VAL A 107 1.68 1.12 6.30
CA VAL A 107 0.63 0.96 5.29
C VAL A 107 1.16 0.14 4.12
N PRO A 108 0.36 -0.79 3.57
CA PRO A 108 0.73 -1.49 2.35
C PRO A 108 0.50 -0.59 1.15
N LEU A 109 1.47 -0.51 0.25
CA LEU A 109 1.40 0.32 -0.95
C LEU A 109 1.05 -0.48 -2.20
N LYS A 110 1.61 -1.66 -2.33
CA LYS A 110 1.34 -2.54 -3.47
C LYS A 110 1.64 -4.00 -3.13
N ILE A 111 0.93 -4.90 -3.80
CA ILE A 111 1.25 -6.32 -3.83
C ILE A 111 1.75 -6.65 -5.23
N TYR A 112 2.81 -7.43 -5.31
CA TYR A 112 3.44 -7.77 -6.57
C TYR A 112 4.11 -9.13 -6.49
N PHE A 113 4.38 -9.71 -7.65
CA PHE A 113 5.25 -10.87 -7.77
C PHE A 113 6.63 -10.41 -8.19
N SER A 114 7.64 -10.88 -7.49
CA SER A 114 9.05 -10.67 -7.83
C SER A 114 9.70 -12.04 -7.94
N ASP A 115 10.20 -12.37 -9.12
CA ASP A 115 10.79 -13.67 -9.42
C ASP A 115 9.89 -14.85 -9.00
N GLY A 116 8.60 -14.72 -9.22
CA GLY A 116 7.59 -15.74 -8.93
C GLY A 116 7.14 -15.81 -7.47
N LYS A 117 7.65 -14.93 -6.61
CA LYS A 117 7.28 -14.88 -5.18
C LYS A 117 6.39 -13.69 -4.88
N ALA A 118 5.34 -13.92 -4.09
CA ALA A 118 4.45 -12.84 -3.66
C ALA A 118 5.17 -11.94 -2.65
N LYS A 119 5.16 -10.65 -2.95
CA LYS A 119 5.77 -9.60 -2.14
C LYS A 119 4.77 -8.49 -1.89
N VAL A 120 4.97 -7.75 -0.82
CA VAL A 120 4.22 -6.53 -0.54
C VAL A 120 5.21 -5.42 -0.19
N GLU A 121 4.98 -4.25 -0.76
CA GLU A 121 5.72 -3.05 -0.37
C GLU A 121 4.93 -2.38 0.75
N ILE A 122 5.56 -2.27 1.91
CA ILE A 122 5.00 -1.56 3.06
C ILE A 122 5.80 -0.29 3.29
N ALA A 123 5.14 0.71 3.85
CA ALA A 123 5.76 2.00 4.09
C ALA A 123 5.53 2.47 5.51
N ILE A 124 6.54 3.10 6.08
CA ILE A 124 6.38 3.92 7.27
C ILE A 124 5.78 5.23 6.80
N ALA A 125 4.62 5.56 7.33
CA ALA A 125 3.84 6.69 6.87
C ALA A 125 3.24 7.45 8.03
N LYS A 126 3.04 8.74 7.81
CA LYS A 126 2.37 9.64 8.75
C LYS A 126 1.07 10.11 8.13
N GLY A 127 -0.02 10.02 8.88
CA GLY A 127 -1.31 10.52 8.42
C GLY A 127 -1.23 12.01 8.10
N LYS A 128 -1.69 12.38 6.91
CA LYS A 128 -1.81 13.80 6.56
C LYS A 128 -2.94 14.41 7.38
N ARG A 129 -2.65 15.53 8.03
CA ARG A 129 -3.68 16.27 8.73
C ARG A 129 -4.66 16.87 7.71
N GLU A 130 -5.90 17.01 8.10
CA GLU A 130 -6.93 17.67 7.31
C GLU A 130 -6.45 19.01 6.74
N TYR A 131 -5.67 19.73 7.53
CA TYR A 131 -5.04 20.99 7.16
C TYR A 131 -4.11 20.85 5.95
N ASP A 132 -3.25 19.82 5.93
CA ASP A 132 -2.30 19.58 4.84
C ASP A 132 -3.02 19.21 3.54
N LYS A 133 -4.10 18.46 3.63
CA LYS A 133 -4.94 18.08 2.48
C LYS A 133 -5.62 19.32 1.89
N ARG A 134 -6.14 20.21 2.72
CA ARG A 134 -6.78 21.45 2.29
C ARG A 134 -5.77 22.38 1.62
N GLN A 135 -4.57 22.47 2.15
CA GLN A 135 -3.51 23.32 1.59
C GLN A 135 -3.08 22.81 0.21
N ALA A 136 -2.92 21.51 0.04
CA ALA A 136 -2.60 20.91 -1.26
C ALA A 136 -3.67 21.20 -2.32
N LEU A 137 -4.94 21.09 -1.95
CA LEU A 137 -6.06 21.43 -2.83
C LEU A 137 -6.09 22.92 -3.17
N ARG A 138 -5.80 23.79 -2.21
CA ARG A 138 -5.70 25.24 -2.39
C ARG A 138 -4.61 25.60 -3.39
N GLU A 139 -3.44 25.01 -3.26
CA GLU A 139 -2.33 25.24 -4.17
C GLU A 139 -2.67 24.84 -5.61
N GLN A 140 -3.35 23.70 -5.78
CA GLN A 140 -3.80 23.29 -7.11
C GLN A 140 -4.79 24.29 -7.71
N GLN A 141 -5.71 24.81 -6.91
CA GLN A 141 -6.69 25.76 -7.37
C GLN A 141 -6.05 27.12 -7.71
N ASP A 142 -5.14 27.60 -6.89
CA ASP A 142 -4.40 28.83 -7.13
C ASP A 142 -3.58 28.75 -8.42
N ASN A 143 -2.94 27.62 -8.68
CA ASN A 143 -2.21 27.36 -9.92
C ASN A 143 -3.13 27.39 -11.14
N ARG A 144 -4.32 26.82 -11.04
CA ARG A 144 -5.31 26.84 -12.12
C ARG A 144 -5.79 28.24 -12.42
N GLU A 145 -6.06 29.03 -11.39
CA GLU A 145 -6.48 30.44 -11.53
C GLU A 145 -5.38 31.29 -12.15
N ALA A 146 -4.14 31.09 -11.73
CA ALA A 146 -2.98 31.77 -12.31
C ALA A 146 -2.81 31.44 -13.79
N GLN A 147 -2.99 30.19 -14.18
CA GLN A 147 -2.94 29.78 -15.58
C GLN A 147 -4.07 30.40 -16.41
N ARG A 148 -5.28 30.50 -15.85
CA ARG A 148 -6.42 31.15 -16.52
C ARG A 148 -6.15 32.65 -16.72
N ALA A 149 -5.62 33.33 -15.74
CA ALA A 149 -5.29 34.74 -15.82
C ALA A 149 -4.24 35.00 -16.92
N MET A 150 -3.23 34.13 -17.03
CA MET A 150 -2.25 34.20 -18.12
C MET A 150 -2.87 33.99 -19.50
N ARG A 151 -3.81 33.07 -19.64
CA ARG A 151 -4.53 32.83 -20.91
C ARG A 151 -5.35 34.05 -21.33
N TYR A 152 -6.05 34.68 -20.38
CA TYR A 152 -6.80 35.91 -20.66
C TYR A 152 -5.92 37.06 -21.08
N ARG A 153 -4.74 37.23 -20.49
CA ARG A 153 -3.76 38.24 -20.91
C ARG A 153 -3.29 38.02 -22.34
N ASN A 154 -3.01 36.77 -22.71
CA ASN A 154 -2.53 36.45 -24.04
C ASN A 154 -3.60 36.58 -25.12
N LEU A 155 -4.89 36.45 -24.76
CA LEU A 155 -6.02 36.60 -25.67
C LEU A 155 -6.47 38.05 -25.81
N GLY A 156 -6.06 38.94 -24.89
CA GLY A 156 -6.40 40.38 -24.91
C GLY A 156 -5.48 41.26 -25.72
N GLU A 157 -4.43 40.69 -26.25
CA GLU A 157 -3.51 41.33 -27.18
C GLU A 157 -3.89 40.96 -28.61
#